data_edb77b3d0828af8a659f2f200adaadc2
#
_entry.id   edb77b3d0828af8a659f2f200adaadc2
#
_cell.length_a   1.000
_cell.length_b   1.000
_cell.length_c   1.000
_cell.angle_alpha   90.00
_cell.angle_beta   90.00
_cell.angle_gamma   90.00
#
_symmetry.space_group_name_H-M   'P 1'
#
loop_
_entity.id
_entity.type
_entity.pdbx_description
1 polymer ?
#
loop_
_entity_poly.entity_id
_entity_poly.type
_entity_poly.pdbx_seq_one_letter_code
_entity_poly.pdbx_strand_id
1 'polypeptide(L)'
;ELLKTKFLEIEDQLSQMPYETKVLWLKLITRLPELVQQQQQLAIQVLDEKFDQDVFYLWFQQQLLRQNPDYEYLEQKIIYFENKYLDIPIFSFTKWHIYSATQRDNEANQLLSLYPNDILMNYLRIKATLNGDEELIQQLNSIFEKDSNYIQFKI
;
A
#
# COMPACT_ATOMS: atom_id res chain seq x y z
N GLU A 1 20.17 -10.05 -8.26
CA GLU A 1 20.28 -11.35 -8.94
C GLU A 1 20.37 -12.52 -7.97
N LEU A 2 21.27 -12.42 -6.99
CA LEU A 2 21.41 -13.47 -5.99
C LEU A 2 20.13 -13.62 -5.16
N LEU A 3 19.52 -12.50 -4.77
CA LEU A 3 18.28 -12.52 -4.00
C LEU A 3 17.15 -13.21 -4.78
N LYS A 4 17.02 -12.88 -6.06
CA LYS A 4 16.01 -13.52 -6.90
C LYS A 4 16.21 -15.03 -6.96
N THR A 5 17.44 -15.46 -7.20
CA THR A 5 17.78 -16.90 -7.25
C THR A 5 17.44 -17.60 -5.93
N LYS A 6 17.82 -16.98 -4.81
CA LYS A 6 17.54 -17.55 -3.49
C LYS A 6 16.05 -17.64 -3.22
N PHE A 7 15.29 -16.60 -3.58
CA PHE A 7 13.85 -16.63 -3.40
C PHE A 7 13.21 -17.76 -4.21
N LEU A 8 13.58 -17.90 -5.47
CA LEU A 8 13.00 -18.92 -6.33
C LEU A 8 13.31 -20.34 -5.85
N GLU A 9 14.45 -20.52 -5.18
CA GLU A 9 14.81 -21.82 -4.59
C GLU A 9 13.88 -22.22 -3.45
N ILE A 10 13.36 -21.25 -2.69
CA ILE A 10 12.56 -21.53 -1.48
C ILE A 10 11.08 -21.27 -1.67
N GLU A 11 10.68 -20.80 -2.84
CA GLU A 11 9.31 -20.34 -3.09
C GLU A 11 8.27 -21.41 -2.76
N ASP A 12 8.53 -22.66 -3.11
CA ASP A 12 7.61 -23.76 -2.85
C ASP A 12 7.43 -24.07 -1.37
N GLN A 13 8.34 -23.60 -0.52
CA GLN A 13 8.33 -23.86 0.91
C GLN A 13 7.67 -22.72 1.71
N LEU A 14 7.33 -21.61 1.05
CA LEU A 14 6.84 -20.42 1.75
C LEU A 14 5.57 -20.68 2.54
N SER A 15 4.64 -21.47 1.99
CA SER A 15 3.37 -21.74 2.66
C SER A 15 3.53 -22.43 4.00
N GLN A 16 4.66 -23.13 4.23
CA GLN A 16 4.94 -23.86 5.45
C GLN A 16 5.80 -23.07 6.43
N MET A 17 6.23 -21.87 6.04
CA MET A 17 7.06 -21.03 6.90
C MET A 17 6.23 -20.26 7.90
N PRO A 18 6.81 -19.85 9.05
CA PRO A 18 6.13 -18.97 9.99
C PRO A 18 5.75 -17.66 9.34
N TYR A 19 4.68 -17.04 9.88
CA TYR A 19 4.16 -15.77 9.38
C TYR A 19 5.27 -14.72 9.26
N GLU A 20 6.05 -14.54 10.31
CA GLU A 20 7.10 -13.52 10.36
C GLU A 20 8.17 -13.75 9.29
N THR A 21 8.47 -15.01 8.99
CA THR A 21 9.42 -15.34 7.93
C THR A 21 8.87 -14.97 6.56
N LYS A 22 7.59 -15.25 6.33
CA LYS A 22 6.93 -14.86 5.08
C LYS A 22 6.92 -13.36 4.91
N VAL A 23 6.68 -12.60 5.97
CA VAL A 23 6.70 -11.12 5.94
C VAL A 23 8.10 -10.63 5.56
N LEU A 24 9.15 -11.20 6.13
CA LEU A 24 10.52 -10.82 5.79
C LEU A 24 10.83 -11.07 4.31
N TRP A 25 10.41 -12.23 3.79
CA TRP A 25 10.59 -12.53 2.38
C TRP A 25 9.82 -11.54 1.50
N LEU A 26 8.58 -11.21 1.89
CA LEU A 26 7.80 -10.22 1.15
C LEU A 26 8.54 -8.87 1.09
N LYS A 27 9.05 -8.41 2.22
CA LYS A 27 9.78 -7.14 2.28
C LYS A 27 11.03 -7.16 1.39
N LEU A 28 11.71 -8.30 1.34
CA LEU A 28 12.89 -8.44 0.50
C LEU A 28 12.54 -8.41 -0.99
N ILE A 29 11.53 -9.18 -1.41
CA ILE A 29 11.22 -9.30 -2.84
C ILE A 29 10.46 -8.11 -3.40
N THR A 30 9.89 -7.24 -2.57
CA THR A 30 9.25 -6.00 -3.06
C THR A 30 10.25 -5.09 -3.77
N ARG A 31 11.53 -5.30 -3.55
CA ARG A 31 12.60 -4.53 -4.21
C ARG A 31 12.94 -5.05 -5.61
N LEU A 32 12.36 -6.18 -6.02
CA LEU A 32 12.68 -6.85 -7.28
C LEU A 32 11.51 -6.72 -8.26
N PRO A 33 11.56 -5.76 -9.20
CA PRO A 33 10.43 -5.54 -10.13
C PRO A 33 10.07 -6.77 -10.97
N GLU A 34 11.04 -7.64 -11.25
CA GLU A 34 10.80 -8.84 -12.04
C GLU A 34 10.00 -9.93 -11.33
N LEU A 35 9.83 -9.81 -10.01
CA LEU A 35 9.07 -10.78 -9.21
C LEU A 35 7.67 -10.27 -8.86
N VAL A 36 7.02 -9.57 -9.79
CA VAL A 36 5.69 -8.98 -9.60
C VAL A 36 4.66 -9.99 -9.12
N GLN A 37 4.55 -11.09 -9.85
CA GLN A 37 3.53 -12.10 -9.55
C GLN A 37 3.78 -12.76 -8.20
N GLN A 38 5.05 -13.04 -7.91
CA GLN A 38 5.43 -13.63 -6.63
C GLN A 38 5.13 -12.67 -5.48
N GLN A 39 5.39 -11.38 -5.67
CA GLN A 39 5.05 -10.36 -4.66
C GLN A 39 3.55 -10.34 -4.40
N GLN A 40 2.74 -10.35 -5.45
CA GLN A 40 1.28 -10.32 -5.30
C GLN A 40 0.76 -11.55 -4.59
N GLN A 41 1.25 -12.73 -4.98
CA GLN A 41 0.82 -13.97 -4.35
C GLN A 41 1.22 -14.04 -2.88
N LEU A 42 2.46 -13.68 -2.57
CA LEU A 42 2.94 -13.73 -1.20
C LEU A 42 2.25 -12.69 -0.32
N ALA A 43 2.01 -11.50 -0.85
CA ALA A 43 1.30 -10.46 -0.11
C ALA A 43 -0.11 -10.90 0.27
N ILE A 44 -0.86 -11.47 -0.67
CA ILE A 44 -2.20 -11.97 -0.37
C ILE A 44 -2.15 -13.09 0.67
N GLN A 45 -1.21 -14.01 0.53
CA GLN A 45 -1.06 -15.11 1.48
C GLN A 45 -0.78 -14.59 2.90
N VAL A 46 0.15 -13.64 3.02
CA VAL A 46 0.51 -13.05 4.30
C VAL A 46 -0.66 -12.29 4.92
N LEU A 47 -1.31 -11.43 4.12
CA LEU A 47 -2.40 -10.59 4.60
C LEU A 47 -3.67 -11.37 4.92
N ASP A 48 -3.90 -12.49 4.22
CA ASP A 48 -5.03 -13.38 4.55
C ASP A 48 -4.80 -14.13 5.84
N GLU A 49 -3.57 -14.49 6.13
CA GLU A 49 -3.23 -15.21 7.37
C GLU A 49 -3.41 -14.31 8.57
N LYS A 50 -2.91 -13.06 8.48
CA LYS A 50 -3.05 -12.08 9.54
C LYS A 50 -2.93 -10.69 8.90
N PHE A 51 -3.98 -9.89 8.98
CA PHE A 51 -3.93 -8.55 8.42
C PHE A 51 -3.07 -7.64 9.30
N ASP A 52 -2.07 -7.04 8.67
CA ASP A 52 -1.18 -6.07 9.30
C ASP A 52 -1.18 -4.80 8.43
N GLN A 53 -1.57 -3.69 9.01
CA GLN A 53 -1.70 -2.43 8.28
C GLN A 53 -0.38 -1.97 7.68
N ASP A 54 0.73 -2.16 8.39
CA ASP A 54 2.04 -1.74 7.90
C ASP A 54 2.50 -2.59 6.72
N VAL A 55 2.22 -3.89 6.76
CA VAL A 55 2.53 -4.80 5.64
C VAL A 55 1.69 -4.42 4.42
N PHE A 56 0.39 -4.16 4.64
CA PHE A 56 -0.51 -3.76 3.57
C PHE A 56 -0.04 -2.45 2.92
N TYR A 57 0.31 -1.47 3.73
CA TYR A 57 0.80 -0.17 3.26
C TYR A 57 2.08 -0.33 2.45
N LEU A 58 3.04 -1.13 2.94
CA LEU A 58 4.29 -1.38 2.22
C LEU A 58 4.02 -2.02 0.86
N TRP A 59 3.20 -3.05 0.83
CA TRP A 59 2.86 -3.73 -0.41
C TRP A 59 2.20 -2.78 -1.40
N PHE A 60 1.20 -2.03 -0.93
CA PHE A 60 0.47 -1.08 -1.77
C PHE A 60 1.41 -0.02 -2.36
N GLN A 61 2.26 0.55 -1.53
CA GLN A 61 3.21 1.58 -1.95
C GLN A 61 4.14 1.04 -3.03
N GLN A 62 4.66 -0.15 -2.85
CA GLN A 62 5.55 -0.74 -3.84
C GLN A 62 4.84 -1.02 -5.16
N GLN A 63 3.58 -1.42 -5.11
CA GLN A 63 2.80 -1.63 -6.34
C GLN A 63 2.58 -0.33 -7.10
N LEU A 64 2.32 0.77 -6.39
CA LEU A 64 2.11 2.08 -7.04
C LEU A 64 3.39 2.66 -7.64
N LEU A 65 4.55 2.31 -7.10
CA LEU A 65 5.82 2.83 -7.61
C LEU A 65 6.30 2.14 -8.88
N ARG A 66 5.55 1.17 -9.37
CA ARG A 66 5.89 0.51 -10.63
C ARG A 66 5.68 1.44 -11.80
N GLN A 67 6.37 1.14 -12.90
CA GLN A 67 6.25 1.92 -14.14
C GLN A 67 4.81 1.93 -14.66
N ASN A 68 4.12 0.79 -14.62
CA ASN A 68 2.73 0.66 -15.05
C ASN A 68 1.94 -0.06 -13.97
N PRO A 69 1.46 0.66 -12.92
CA PRO A 69 0.69 0.02 -11.87
C PRO A 69 -0.60 -0.58 -12.41
N ASP A 70 -0.95 -1.76 -11.93
CA ASP A 70 -2.22 -2.40 -12.27
C ASP A 70 -3.29 -1.90 -11.29
N TYR A 71 -3.88 -0.75 -11.59
CA TYR A 71 -4.86 -0.10 -10.71
C TYR A 71 -6.10 -0.97 -10.50
N GLU A 72 -6.54 -1.68 -11.54
CA GLU A 72 -7.72 -2.54 -11.44
C GLU A 72 -7.47 -3.68 -10.45
N TYR A 73 -6.31 -4.34 -10.56
CA TYR A 73 -5.94 -5.39 -9.61
C TYR A 73 -5.86 -4.85 -8.20
N LEU A 74 -5.21 -3.70 -8.01
CA LEU A 74 -5.07 -3.09 -6.69
C LEU A 74 -6.42 -2.75 -6.07
N GLU A 75 -7.31 -2.16 -6.86
CA GLU A 75 -8.67 -1.83 -6.36
C GLU A 75 -9.41 -3.09 -5.93
N GLN A 76 -9.36 -4.14 -6.74
CA GLN A 76 -10.03 -5.40 -6.39
C GLN A 76 -9.51 -5.95 -5.07
N LYS A 77 -8.20 -5.91 -4.84
CA LYS A 77 -7.62 -6.44 -3.61
C LYS A 77 -7.92 -5.56 -2.40
N ILE A 78 -7.91 -4.25 -2.58
CA ILE A 78 -8.32 -3.34 -1.50
C ILE A 78 -9.76 -3.65 -1.07
N ILE A 79 -10.67 -3.78 -2.02
CA ILE A 79 -12.07 -4.07 -1.74
C ILE A 79 -12.21 -5.43 -1.07
N TYR A 80 -11.45 -6.42 -1.52
CA TYR A 80 -11.44 -7.74 -0.90
C TYR A 80 -11.10 -7.66 0.59
N PHE A 81 -10.03 -6.96 0.95
CA PHE A 81 -9.62 -6.81 2.34
C PHE A 81 -10.56 -5.90 3.11
N GLU A 82 -11.09 -4.86 2.48
CA GLU A 82 -12.06 -3.97 3.12
C GLU A 82 -13.32 -4.72 3.54
N ASN A 83 -13.80 -5.62 2.71
CA ASN A 83 -14.96 -6.45 3.03
C ASN A 83 -14.67 -7.45 4.13
N LYS A 84 -13.43 -7.90 4.23
CA LYS A 84 -13.03 -8.89 5.23
C LYS A 84 -12.71 -8.25 6.59
N TYR A 85 -12.15 -7.04 6.57
CA TYR A 85 -11.70 -6.34 7.78
C TYR A 85 -12.32 -4.93 7.79
N LEU A 86 -13.56 -4.84 8.25
CA LEU A 86 -14.35 -3.61 8.17
C LEU A 86 -13.76 -2.47 9.03
N ASP A 87 -14.01 -1.24 8.61
CA ASP A 87 -13.75 -0.02 9.39
C ASP A 87 -12.28 0.26 9.70
N ILE A 88 -11.38 -0.10 8.77
CA ILE A 88 -9.98 0.24 8.90
C ILE A 88 -9.65 1.38 7.92
N PRO A 89 -9.19 2.55 8.41
CA PRO A 89 -8.97 3.73 7.54
C PRO A 89 -8.01 3.51 6.39
N ILE A 90 -7.05 2.57 6.50
CA ILE A 90 -6.06 2.33 5.45
C ILE A 90 -6.71 2.00 4.11
N PHE A 91 -7.89 1.37 4.13
CA PHE A 91 -8.56 1.00 2.88
C PHE A 91 -9.10 2.23 2.16
N SER A 92 -9.68 3.18 2.89
CA SER A 92 -10.11 4.46 2.30
C SER A 92 -8.91 5.27 1.81
N PHE A 93 -7.83 5.27 2.58
CA PHE A 93 -6.59 5.95 2.21
C PHE A 93 -6.05 5.41 0.89
N THR A 94 -5.96 4.09 0.74
CA THR A 94 -5.43 3.47 -0.47
C THR A 94 -6.38 3.61 -1.65
N LYS A 95 -7.70 3.49 -1.42
CA LYS A 95 -8.69 3.72 -2.48
C LYS A 95 -8.61 5.15 -3.03
N TRP A 96 -8.37 6.12 -2.15
CA TRP A 96 -8.22 7.50 -2.59
C TRP A 96 -7.10 7.64 -3.64
N HIS A 97 -5.99 6.97 -3.43
CA HIS A 97 -4.87 7.02 -4.38
C HIS A 97 -5.23 6.36 -5.71
N ILE A 98 -5.96 5.26 -5.67
CA ILE A 98 -6.42 4.59 -6.89
C ILE A 98 -7.39 5.49 -7.65
N TYR A 99 -8.38 6.06 -6.96
CA TYR A 99 -9.39 6.90 -7.60
C TYR A 99 -8.77 8.15 -8.20
N SER A 100 -7.84 8.78 -7.48
CA SER A 100 -7.15 9.97 -7.99
C SER A 100 -6.31 9.63 -9.22
N ALA A 101 -5.61 8.50 -9.20
CA ALA A 101 -4.76 8.08 -10.32
C ALA A 101 -5.56 7.68 -11.55
N THR A 102 -6.82 7.26 -11.38
CA THR A 102 -7.70 6.84 -12.47
C THR A 102 -8.75 7.90 -12.81
N GLN A 103 -8.57 9.13 -12.34
CA GLN A 103 -9.42 10.29 -12.65
C GLN A 103 -10.87 10.13 -12.18
N ARG A 104 -11.05 9.41 -11.08
CA ARG A 104 -12.35 9.24 -10.43
C ARG A 104 -12.44 10.22 -9.26
N ASP A 105 -12.38 11.50 -9.57
CA ASP A 105 -12.22 12.57 -8.58
C ASP A 105 -13.42 12.68 -7.64
N ASN A 106 -14.64 12.49 -8.14
CA ASN A 106 -15.83 12.52 -7.28
C ASN A 106 -15.80 11.44 -6.23
N GLU A 107 -15.41 10.23 -6.61
CA GLU A 107 -15.31 9.12 -5.68
C GLU A 107 -14.19 9.33 -4.67
N ALA A 108 -13.05 9.86 -5.11
CA ALA A 108 -11.95 10.21 -4.23
C ALA A 108 -12.39 11.26 -3.20
N ASN A 109 -13.10 12.31 -3.65
CA ASN A 109 -13.55 13.37 -2.74
C ASN A 109 -14.54 12.87 -1.69
N GLN A 110 -15.37 11.90 -2.03
CA GLN A 110 -16.31 11.31 -1.07
C GLN A 110 -15.59 10.62 0.08
N LEU A 111 -14.41 10.05 -0.19
CA LEU A 111 -13.63 9.38 0.85
C LEU A 111 -13.06 10.35 1.89
N LEU A 112 -12.85 11.61 1.50
CA LEU A 112 -12.21 12.60 2.39
C LEU A 112 -13.04 12.97 3.60
N SER A 113 -14.34 12.64 3.62
CA SER A 113 -15.21 12.89 4.77
C SER A 113 -15.16 11.79 5.82
N LEU A 114 -14.50 10.67 5.52
CA LEU A 114 -14.46 9.50 6.39
C LEU A 114 -13.33 9.62 7.41
N TYR A 115 -13.54 9.01 8.57
CA TYR A 115 -12.52 8.87 9.62
C TYR A 115 -11.88 10.22 10.00
N PRO A 116 -12.67 11.14 10.58
CA PRO A 116 -12.19 12.53 10.82
C PRO A 116 -11.03 12.63 11.81
N ASN A 117 -10.79 11.60 12.62
CA ASN A 117 -9.73 11.60 13.61
C ASN A 117 -8.52 10.75 13.23
N ASP A 118 -8.52 10.18 12.03
CA ASP A 118 -7.43 9.31 11.60
C ASP A 118 -6.31 10.11 10.94
N ILE A 119 -5.06 9.81 11.30
CA ILE A 119 -3.89 10.55 10.82
C ILE A 119 -3.70 10.40 9.29
N LEU A 120 -3.93 9.21 8.74
CA LEU A 120 -3.81 8.99 7.31
C LEU A 120 -4.83 9.82 6.53
N MET A 121 -6.07 9.79 6.98
CA MET A 121 -7.14 10.54 6.31
C MET A 121 -6.95 12.04 6.48
N ASN A 122 -6.45 12.48 7.64
CA ASN A 122 -6.13 13.89 7.85
C ASN A 122 -5.01 14.35 6.91
N TYR A 123 -4.01 13.51 6.71
CA TYR A 123 -2.96 13.78 5.73
C TYR A 123 -3.55 14.02 4.34
N LEU A 124 -4.48 13.15 3.90
CA LEU A 124 -5.12 13.30 2.58
C LEU A 124 -5.93 14.59 2.50
N ARG A 125 -6.66 14.93 3.54
CA ARG A 125 -7.48 16.15 3.56
C ARG A 125 -6.59 17.39 3.42
N ILE A 126 -5.47 17.43 4.11
CA ILE A 126 -4.53 18.54 3.98
C ILE A 126 -3.94 18.56 2.58
N LYS A 127 -3.50 17.41 2.08
CA LYS A 127 -2.91 17.30 0.75
C LYS A 127 -3.87 17.83 -0.33
N ALA A 128 -5.15 17.50 -0.20
CA ALA A 128 -6.17 17.95 -1.15
C ALA A 128 -6.31 19.47 -1.15
N THR A 129 -6.17 20.13 0.01
CA THR A 129 -6.27 21.60 0.08
C THR A 129 -5.08 22.33 -0.52
N LEU A 130 -3.96 21.64 -0.72
CA LEU A 130 -2.75 22.27 -1.26
C LEU A 130 -2.77 22.40 -2.79
N ASN A 131 -3.78 21.86 -3.45
CA ASN A 131 -4.06 22.03 -4.87
C ASN A 131 -2.85 21.74 -5.79
N GLY A 132 -2.09 20.69 -5.45
CA GLY A 132 -0.98 20.27 -6.28
C GLY A 132 0.29 21.09 -6.12
N ASP A 133 0.36 22.00 -5.16
CA ASP A 133 1.58 22.75 -4.88
C ASP A 133 2.64 21.80 -4.35
N GLU A 134 3.59 21.43 -5.21
CA GLU A 134 4.58 20.40 -4.90
C GLU A 134 5.48 20.76 -3.72
N GLU A 135 5.84 22.03 -3.58
CA GLU A 135 6.68 22.47 -2.48
C GLU A 135 5.98 22.27 -1.14
N LEU A 136 4.71 22.69 -1.05
CA LEU A 136 3.92 22.51 0.16
C LEU A 136 3.65 21.03 0.45
N ILE A 137 3.40 20.24 -0.60
CA ILE A 137 3.18 18.80 -0.44
C ILE A 137 4.45 18.12 0.08
N GLN A 138 5.62 18.51 -0.39
CA GLN A 138 6.88 17.97 0.13
C GLN A 138 7.08 18.32 1.60
N GLN A 139 6.72 19.55 2.00
CA GLN A 139 6.78 19.91 3.40
C GLN A 139 5.82 19.08 4.25
N LEU A 140 4.59 18.88 3.75
CA LEU A 140 3.62 18.03 4.42
C LEU A 140 4.13 16.60 4.56
N ASN A 141 4.69 16.04 3.49
CA ASN A 141 5.22 14.68 3.50
C ASN A 141 6.33 14.52 4.53
N SER A 142 7.22 15.50 4.64
CA SER A 142 8.31 15.46 5.61
C SER A 142 7.79 15.45 7.04
N ILE A 143 6.80 16.28 7.33
CA ILE A 143 6.18 16.33 8.67
C ILE A 143 5.46 15.01 8.96
N PHE A 144 4.68 14.52 7.99
CA PHE A 144 3.93 13.30 8.17
C PHE A 144 4.83 12.10 8.46
N GLU A 145 5.90 11.95 7.68
CA GLU A 145 6.87 10.86 7.85
C GLU A 145 7.51 10.91 9.24
N LYS A 146 7.84 12.11 9.69
CA LYS A 146 8.55 12.32 10.94
C LYS A 146 7.66 12.08 12.17
N ASP A 147 6.39 12.50 12.09
CA ASP A 147 5.50 12.53 13.25
C ASP A 147 4.59 11.32 13.36
N SER A 148 4.39 10.56 12.29
CA SER A 148 3.40 9.48 12.26
C SER A 148 4.00 8.08 12.19
N ASN A 149 5.31 7.95 12.02
CA ASN A 149 6.01 6.68 11.81
C ASN A 149 5.65 5.97 10.49
N TYR A 150 4.89 6.62 9.63
CA TYR A 150 4.64 6.10 8.30
C TYR A 150 5.75 6.51 7.34
N ILE A 151 6.11 5.60 6.45
CA ILE A 151 7.06 5.90 5.38
C ILE A 151 6.42 6.89 4.41
N GLN A 152 7.19 7.86 3.94
CA GLN A 152 6.73 8.85 2.98
C GLN A 152 6.08 8.18 1.78
N PHE A 153 4.88 8.61 1.41
CA PHE A 153 4.17 8.10 0.26
C PHE A 153 4.67 8.82 -1.00
N LYS A 154 5.47 8.13 -1.80
CA LYS A 154 6.20 8.72 -2.93
C LYS A 154 5.44 8.62 -4.25
N ILE A 155 4.27 9.21 -4.29
CA ILE A 155 3.48 9.19 -5.53
C ILE A 155 3.22 10.58 -6.01
#